data_31b9d6e7ba4fcf03e00de89d923c70a7
#
_entry.id   31b9d6e7ba4fcf03e00de89d923c70a7
#
_cell.length_a   1.000
_cell.length_b   1.000
_cell.length_c   1.000
_cell.angle_alpha   90.00
_cell.angle_beta   90.00
_cell.angle_gamma   90.00
#
_symmetry.space_group_name_H-M   'P 1'
#
loop_
_entity.id
_entity.type
_entity.pdbx_description
1 polymer ?
#
loop_
_entity_poly.entity_id
_entity_poly.type
_entity_poly.pdbx_seq_one_letter_code
_entity_poly.pdbx_strand_id
1 'polypeptide(L)'
;MQQVAEIYKKHSGEFRRIEIGQYQELLRADFGPHYLTCCRNTIDQESTLGFEGRARVNSAAAVLRTAVAVLRPRHRWSPGKLADRINILSQAIFFDLATTSTVFLQRVRNAASARRQVIDQAIGEFDGAIGGVIDALKEAPQSCFKTPRFARLLSMRPRIAATRQKGV
;
A
#
# COMPACT_ATOMS: atom_id res chain seq x y z
N MET A 1 6.69 -13.13 12.18
CA MET A 1 5.60 -13.76 12.96
C MET A 1 5.31 -13.07 14.29
N GLN A 2 6.29 -12.57 15.04
CA GLN A 2 6.08 -11.86 16.32
C GLN A 2 5.17 -10.64 16.21
N GLN A 3 5.37 -9.80 15.21
CA GLN A 3 4.60 -8.56 14.99
C GLN A 3 3.09 -8.82 14.79
N VAL A 4 2.72 -9.87 14.06
CA VAL A 4 1.32 -10.26 13.86
C VAL A 4 0.68 -10.73 15.17
N ALA A 5 1.41 -11.49 15.99
CA ALA A 5 0.92 -11.94 17.29
C ALA A 5 0.67 -10.77 18.26
N GLU A 6 1.50 -9.73 18.23
CA GLU A 6 1.32 -8.53 19.04
C GLU A 6 0.09 -7.71 18.60
N ILE A 7 -0.14 -7.56 17.28
CA ILE A 7 -1.33 -6.90 16.73
C ILE A 7 -2.59 -7.64 17.19
N TYR A 8 -2.62 -8.97 17.10
CA TYR A 8 -3.74 -9.78 17.57
C TYR A 8 -3.97 -9.61 19.07
N LYS A 9 -2.92 -9.63 19.87
CA LYS A 9 -3.03 -9.47 21.32
C LYS A 9 -3.60 -8.10 21.70
N LYS A 10 -3.20 -7.04 20.98
CA LYS A 10 -3.60 -5.66 21.26
C LYS A 10 -5.04 -5.37 20.79
N HIS A 11 -5.44 -5.87 19.64
CA HIS A 11 -6.71 -5.50 18.98
C HIS A 11 -7.71 -6.65 18.84
N SER A 12 -7.50 -7.77 19.57
CA SER A 12 -8.35 -8.97 19.44
C SER A 12 -9.84 -8.72 19.69
N GLY A 13 -10.17 -7.87 20.66
CA GLY A 13 -11.56 -7.53 20.99
C GLY A 13 -12.25 -6.74 19.89
N GLU A 14 -11.56 -5.77 19.33
CA GLU A 14 -12.08 -4.92 18.25
C GLU A 14 -12.21 -5.71 16.95
N PHE A 15 -11.18 -6.48 16.59
CA PHE A 15 -11.21 -7.38 15.44
C PHE A 15 -12.39 -8.37 15.53
N ARG A 16 -12.58 -9.01 16.71
CA ARG A 16 -13.69 -9.92 16.92
C ARG A 16 -15.05 -9.24 16.73
N ARG A 17 -15.20 -8.00 17.17
CA ARG A 17 -16.46 -7.24 16.99
C ARG A 17 -16.75 -6.98 15.51
N ILE A 18 -15.71 -6.58 14.75
CA ILE A 18 -15.80 -6.35 13.31
C ILE A 18 -16.22 -7.64 12.60
N GLU A 19 -15.56 -8.74 12.90
CA GLU A 19 -15.85 -10.06 12.33
C GLU A 19 -17.28 -10.54 12.64
N ILE A 20 -17.72 -10.39 13.88
CA ILE A 20 -19.09 -10.76 14.27
C ILE A 20 -20.11 -9.95 13.45
N GLY A 21 -19.90 -8.65 13.29
CA GLY A 21 -20.76 -7.79 12.48
C GLY A 21 -20.85 -8.29 11.03
N GLN A 22 -19.70 -8.61 10.42
CA GLN A 22 -19.65 -9.13 9.06
C GLN A 22 -20.38 -10.49 8.92
N TYR A 23 -20.19 -11.42 9.86
CA TYR A 23 -20.90 -12.71 9.82
C TYR A 23 -22.41 -12.56 10.07
N GLN A 24 -22.85 -11.57 10.84
CA GLN A 24 -24.27 -11.26 10.98
C GLN A 24 -24.88 -10.81 9.66
N GLU A 25 -24.18 -9.96 8.89
CA GLU A 25 -24.63 -9.55 7.56
C GLU A 25 -24.62 -10.72 6.56
N LEU A 26 -23.58 -11.56 6.59
CA LEU A 26 -23.51 -12.76 5.77
C LEU A 26 -24.73 -13.71 6.02
N LEU A 27 -25.10 -13.90 7.29
CA LEU A 27 -26.20 -14.79 7.69
C LEU A 27 -27.59 -14.23 7.37
N ARG A 28 -27.72 -12.92 7.07
CA ARG A 28 -28.95 -12.34 6.53
C ARG A 28 -29.24 -12.80 5.10
N ALA A 29 -28.22 -13.32 4.42
CA ALA A 29 -28.30 -13.81 3.03
C ALA A 29 -28.83 -12.77 2.02
N ASP A 30 -28.68 -11.48 2.32
CA ASP A 30 -28.93 -10.37 1.40
C ASP A 30 -27.60 -9.88 0.82
N PHE A 31 -27.24 -10.41 -0.33
CA PHE A 31 -25.96 -10.12 -1.00
C PHE A 31 -26.02 -8.90 -1.93
N GLY A 32 -26.92 -7.97 -1.65
CA GLY A 32 -27.11 -6.73 -2.38
C GLY A 32 -26.02 -5.65 -2.12
N PRO A 33 -26.29 -4.40 -2.57
CA PRO A 33 -25.36 -3.28 -2.41
C PRO A 33 -24.98 -2.99 -0.95
N HIS A 34 -25.90 -3.25 -0.01
CA HIS A 34 -25.65 -3.09 1.43
C HIS A 34 -24.54 -4.02 1.90
N TYR A 35 -24.61 -5.31 1.55
CA TYR A 35 -23.59 -6.29 1.89
C TYR A 35 -22.20 -5.90 1.35
N LEU A 36 -22.11 -5.43 0.09
CA LEU A 36 -20.85 -4.96 -0.50
C LEU A 36 -20.28 -3.76 0.26
N THR A 37 -21.16 -2.86 0.72
CA THR A 37 -20.75 -1.73 1.55
C THR A 37 -20.21 -2.19 2.91
N CYS A 38 -20.86 -3.14 3.55
CA CYS A 38 -20.38 -3.76 4.78
C CYS A 38 -19.02 -4.44 4.60
N CYS A 39 -18.83 -5.20 3.51
CA CYS A 39 -17.53 -5.80 3.18
C CYS A 39 -16.42 -4.76 3.05
N ARG A 40 -16.68 -3.63 2.37
CA ARG A 40 -15.71 -2.52 2.24
C ARG A 40 -15.35 -1.93 3.59
N ASN A 41 -16.35 -1.58 4.39
CA ASN A 41 -16.16 -0.99 5.71
C ASN A 41 -15.37 -1.93 6.64
N THR A 42 -15.67 -3.22 6.59
CA THR A 42 -14.97 -4.25 7.37
C THR A 42 -13.49 -4.31 6.99
N ILE A 43 -13.17 -4.35 5.69
CA ILE A 43 -11.78 -4.38 5.20
C ILE A 43 -11.04 -3.10 5.58
N ASP A 44 -11.71 -1.95 5.53
CA ASP A 44 -11.12 -0.67 5.91
C ASP A 44 -10.77 -0.64 7.40
N GLN A 45 -11.67 -1.11 8.25
CA GLN A 45 -11.44 -1.22 9.69
C GLN A 45 -10.32 -2.22 10.01
N GLU A 46 -10.34 -3.42 9.42
CA GLU A 46 -9.30 -4.43 9.60
C GLU A 46 -7.92 -3.91 9.17
N SER A 47 -7.85 -3.24 8.03
CA SER A 47 -6.60 -2.65 7.54
C SER A 47 -6.07 -1.54 8.46
N THR A 48 -6.96 -0.73 9.05
CA THR A 48 -6.58 0.32 10.00
C THR A 48 -6.00 -0.27 11.28
N LEU A 49 -6.48 -1.43 11.71
CA LEU A 49 -5.93 -2.18 12.84
C LEU A 49 -4.65 -2.96 12.50
N GLY A 50 -4.24 -2.98 11.22
CA GLY A 50 -3.06 -3.70 10.76
C GLY A 50 -3.30 -5.19 10.49
N PHE A 51 -4.56 -5.61 10.35
CA PHE A 51 -4.89 -6.98 9.98
C PHE A 51 -4.80 -7.18 8.47
N GLU A 52 -4.19 -8.28 8.07
CA GLU A 52 -4.09 -8.72 6.69
C GLU A 52 -5.20 -9.75 6.36
N GLY A 53 -5.46 -9.99 5.07
CA GLY A 53 -6.45 -10.95 4.60
C GLY A 53 -6.31 -12.37 5.17
N ARG A 54 -5.12 -12.75 5.66
CA ARG A 54 -4.90 -14.04 6.36
C ARG A 54 -5.69 -14.16 7.67
N ALA A 55 -5.92 -13.03 8.35
CA ALA A 55 -6.70 -13.02 9.59
C ALA A 55 -8.12 -13.48 9.32
N ARG A 56 -8.73 -13.01 8.25
CA ARG A 56 -10.08 -13.39 7.83
C ARG A 56 -10.21 -14.87 7.45
N VAL A 57 -9.23 -15.42 6.75
CA VAL A 57 -9.21 -16.86 6.43
C VAL A 57 -9.19 -17.72 7.70
N ASN A 58 -8.38 -17.32 8.69
CA ASN A 58 -8.31 -18.00 9.98
C ASN A 58 -9.62 -17.87 10.77
N SER A 59 -10.25 -16.69 10.74
CA SER A 59 -11.56 -16.46 11.36
C SER A 59 -12.64 -17.32 10.71
N ALA A 60 -12.71 -17.36 9.38
CA ALA A 60 -13.64 -18.22 8.63
C ALA A 60 -13.49 -19.71 8.99
N ALA A 61 -12.25 -20.19 9.07
CA ALA A 61 -11.97 -21.55 9.51
C ALA A 61 -12.39 -21.82 10.97
N ALA A 62 -12.24 -20.83 11.85
CA ALA A 62 -12.69 -20.93 13.25
C ALA A 62 -14.20 -20.98 13.36
N VAL A 63 -14.91 -20.11 12.58
CA VAL A 63 -16.38 -20.09 12.51
C VAL A 63 -16.91 -21.43 12.00
N LEU A 64 -16.35 -21.98 10.94
CA LEU A 64 -16.76 -23.27 10.39
C LEU A 64 -16.55 -24.41 11.41
N ARG A 65 -15.41 -24.47 12.06
CA ARG A 65 -15.14 -25.47 13.12
C ARG A 65 -16.13 -25.36 14.27
N THR A 66 -16.43 -24.14 14.71
CA THR A 66 -17.39 -23.90 15.79
C THR A 66 -18.81 -24.31 15.36
N ALA A 67 -19.21 -23.98 14.15
CA ALA A 67 -20.50 -24.38 13.61
C ALA A 67 -20.64 -25.91 13.56
N VAL A 68 -19.62 -26.63 13.09
CA VAL A 68 -19.60 -28.10 13.10
C VAL A 68 -19.74 -28.64 14.53
N ALA A 69 -18.99 -28.09 15.49
CA ALA A 69 -19.04 -28.52 16.87
C ALA A 69 -20.43 -28.31 17.50
N VAL A 70 -21.10 -27.20 17.18
CA VAL A 70 -22.45 -26.89 17.69
C VAL A 70 -23.54 -27.70 16.99
N LEU A 71 -23.43 -27.93 15.68
CA LEU A 71 -24.44 -28.64 14.90
C LEU A 71 -24.37 -30.16 15.06
N ARG A 72 -23.17 -30.73 15.27
CA ARG A 72 -22.95 -32.19 15.40
C ARG A 72 -23.84 -32.85 16.47
N PRO A 73 -23.90 -32.41 17.73
CA PRO A 73 -24.76 -33.03 18.72
C PRO A 73 -26.25 -32.89 18.41
N ARG A 74 -26.66 -31.80 17.76
CA ARG A 74 -28.08 -31.55 17.38
C ARG A 74 -28.55 -32.44 16.23
N HIS A 75 -27.64 -32.89 15.38
CA HIS A 75 -27.94 -33.69 14.18
C HIS A 75 -27.31 -35.09 14.22
N ARG A 76 -26.95 -35.60 15.41
CA ARG A 76 -26.29 -36.91 15.55
C ARG A 76 -27.09 -38.08 14.92
N TRP A 77 -28.41 -37.96 14.83
CA TRP A 77 -29.30 -38.95 14.22
C TRP A 77 -29.69 -38.64 12.75
N SER A 78 -29.18 -37.59 12.20
CA SER A 78 -29.49 -37.14 10.85
C SER A 78 -28.23 -36.60 10.14
N PRO A 79 -27.25 -37.47 9.81
CA PRO A 79 -25.98 -37.06 9.24
C PRO A 79 -26.11 -36.33 7.88
N GLY A 80 -27.13 -36.71 7.06
CA GLY A 80 -27.44 -36.00 5.80
C GLY A 80 -27.80 -34.53 6.06
N LYS A 81 -28.71 -34.27 7.00
CA LYS A 81 -29.10 -32.89 7.35
C LYS A 81 -27.92 -32.07 7.92
N LEU A 82 -27.02 -32.74 8.63
CA LEU A 82 -25.77 -32.08 9.11
C LEU A 82 -24.90 -31.68 7.92
N ALA A 83 -24.68 -32.59 6.99
CA ALA A 83 -23.88 -32.35 5.80
C ALA A 83 -24.43 -31.19 4.96
N ASP A 84 -25.75 -31.17 4.72
CA ASP A 84 -26.41 -30.10 3.98
C ASP A 84 -26.21 -28.73 4.63
N ARG A 85 -26.40 -28.63 5.96
CA ARG A 85 -26.21 -27.36 6.68
C ARG A 85 -24.77 -26.88 6.66
N ILE A 86 -23.81 -27.81 6.82
CA ILE A 86 -22.39 -27.45 6.75
C ILE A 86 -22.04 -27.02 5.32
N ASN A 87 -22.56 -27.68 4.30
CA ASN A 87 -22.35 -27.31 2.91
C ASN A 87 -22.86 -25.90 2.61
N ILE A 88 -24.09 -25.58 3.00
CA ILE A 88 -24.67 -24.24 2.83
C ILE A 88 -23.83 -23.18 3.54
N LEU A 89 -23.43 -23.43 4.79
CA LEU A 89 -22.60 -22.49 5.55
C LEU A 89 -21.23 -22.31 4.89
N SER A 90 -20.61 -23.41 4.42
CA SER A 90 -19.33 -23.35 3.73
C SER A 90 -19.41 -22.51 2.45
N GLN A 91 -20.45 -22.70 1.65
CA GLN A 91 -20.68 -21.91 0.43
C GLN A 91 -20.83 -20.41 0.76
N ALA A 92 -21.60 -20.07 1.80
CA ALA A 92 -21.73 -18.68 2.25
C ALA A 92 -20.39 -18.08 2.70
N ILE A 93 -19.61 -18.82 3.50
CA ILE A 93 -18.28 -18.38 3.95
C ILE A 93 -17.31 -18.22 2.76
N PHE A 94 -17.29 -19.14 1.81
CA PHE A 94 -16.44 -19.01 0.63
C PHE A 94 -16.86 -17.86 -0.26
N PHE A 95 -18.15 -17.58 -0.38
CA PHE A 95 -18.64 -16.40 -1.08
C PHE A 95 -18.16 -15.11 -0.41
N ASP A 96 -18.26 -15.03 0.94
CA ASP A 96 -17.76 -13.88 1.71
C ASP A 96 -16.25 -13.70 1.53
N LEU A 97 -15.46 -14.77 1.61
CA LEU A 97 -14.03 -14.73 1.40
C LEU A 97 -13.66 -14.26 -0.01
N ALA A 98 -14.35 -14.75 -1.04
CA ALA A 98 -14.14 -14.33 -2.41
C ALA A 98 -14.46 -12.84 -2.61
N THR A 99 -15.60 -12.39 -2.09
CA THR A 99 -16.05 -11.01 -2.18
C THR A 99 -15.08 -10.07 -1.46
N THR A 100 -14.73 -10.38 -0.21
CA THR A 100 -13.81 -9.56 0.59
C THR A 100 -12.40 -9.56 0.01
N SER A 101 -11.91 -10.69 -0.53
CA SER A 101 -10.63 -10.74 -1.23
C SER A 101 -10.62 -9.86 -2.47
N THR A 102 -11.70 -9.84 -3.25
CA THR A 102 -11.84 -8.97 -4.43
C THR A 102 -11.79 -7.49 -4.03
N VAL A 103 -12.52 -7.10 -2.99
CA VAL A 103 -12.52 -5.72 -2.46
C VAL A 103 -11.12 -5.34 -1.95
N PHE A 104 -10.44 -6.23 -1.22
CA PHE A 104 -9.08 -5.99 -0.75
C PHE A 104 -8.09 -5.79 -1.90
N LEU A 105 -8.12 -6.66 -2.92
CA LEU A 105 -7.26 -6.53 -4.10
C LEU A 105 -7.52 -5.23 -4.86
N GLN A 106 -8.77 -4.82 -4.99
CA GLN A 106 -9.12 -3.54 -5.60
C GLN A 106 -8.50 -2.37 -4.82
N ARG A 107 -8.59 -2.40 -3.50
CA ARG A 107 -7.97 -1.38 -2.64
C ARG A 107 -6.46 -1.30 -2.82
N VAL A 108 -5.77 -2.44 -2.83
CA VAL A 108 -4.32 -2.50 -3.05
C VAL A 108 -3.94 -1.92 -4.41
N ARG A 109 -4.69 -2.27 -5.46
CA ARG A 109 -4.48 -1.73 -6.81
C ARG A 109 -4.68 -0.22 -6.86
N ASN A 110 -5.76 0.29 -6.25
CA ASN A 110 -6.04 1.73 -6.21
C ASN A 110 -4.94 2.49 -5.46
N ALA A 111 -4.45 1.96 -4.34
CA ALA A 111 -3.35 2.55 -3.59
C ALA A 111 -2.03 2.55 -4.39
N ALA A 112 -1.74 1.47 -5.13
CA ALA A 112 -0.58 1.40 -6.01
C ALA A 112 -0.66 2.40 -7.17
N SER A 113 -1.85 2.57 -7.77
CA SER A 113 -2.08 3.56 -8.84
C SER A 113 -1.91 4.99 -8.33
N ALA A 114 -2.45 5.29 -7.15
CA ALA A 114 -2.29 6.62 -6.54
C ALA A 114 -0.81 6.93 -6.24
N ARG A 115 -0.04 5.96 -5.75
CA ARG A 115 1.42 6.11 -5.53
C ARG A 115 2.16 6.37 -6.85
N ARG A 116 1.81 5.66 -7.92
CA ARG A 116 2.41 5.91 -9.25
C ARG A 116 2.14 7.32 -9.72
N GLN A 117 0.92 7.81 -9.62
CA GLN A 117 0.59 9.19 -10.01
C GLN A 117 1.43 10.24 -9.27
N VAL A 118 1.62 10.07 -7.95
CA VAL A 118 2.47 10.98 -7.16
C VAL A 118 3.93 10.92 -7.62
N ILE A 119 4.45 9.73 -7.92
CA ILE A 119 5.83 9.56 -8.42
C ILE A 119 5.97 10.21 -9.81
N ASP A 120 5.04 9.95 -10.72
CA ASP A 120 5.07 10.49 -12.08
C ASP A 120 4.99 12.03 -12.07
N GLN A 121 4.17 12.61 -11.18
CA GLN A 121 4.11 14.04 -10.97
C GLN A 121 5.44 14.59 -10.45
N ALA A 122 6.03 13.96 -9.42
CA ALA A 122 7.31 14.38 -8.86
C ALA A 122 8.45 14.32 -9.90
N ILE A 123 8.45 13.29 -10.76
CA ILE A 123 9.41 13.17 -11.86
C ILE A 123 9.20 14.33 -12.86
N GLY A 124 7.96 14.63 -13.24
CA GLY A 124 7.66 15.74 -14.15
C GLY A 124 8.07 17.10 -13.61
N GLU A 125 7.85 17.35 -12.31
CA GLU A 125 8.31 18.57 -11.63
C GLU A 125 9.84 18.66 -11.59
N PHE A 126 10.52 17.55 -11.35
CA PHE A 126 11.98 17.46 -11.33
C PHE A 126 12.59 17.70 -12.72
N ASP A 127 12.04 17.08 -13.76
CA ASP A 127 12.48 17.28 -15.15
C ASP A 127 12.30 18.73 -15.59
N GLY A 128 11.18 19.36 -15.21
CA GLY A 128 10.94 20.78 -15.46
C GLY A 128 11.96 21.69 -14.75
N ALA A 129 12.27 21.38 -13.49
CA ALA A 129 13.26 22.14 -12.72
C ALA A 129 14.68 21.99 -13.31
N ILE A 130 15.09 20.78 -13.71
CA ILE A 130 16.38 20.54 -14.36
C ILE A 130 16.43 21.26 -15.72
N GLY A 131 15.37 21.20 -16.51
CA GLY A 131 15.27 21.94 -17.78
C GLY A 131 15.54 23.43 -17.57
N GLY A 132 14.87 24.04 -16.60
CA GLY A 132 15.09 25.44 -16.23
C GLY A 132 16.53 25.77 -15.80
N VAL A 133 17.17 24.89 -15.03
CA VAL A 133 18.59 25.06 -14.64
C VAL A 133 19.52 24.97 -15.86
N ILE A 134 19.28 24.01 -16.75
CA ILE A 134 20.09 23.84 -17.96
C ILE A 134 19.97 25.07 -18.87
N ASP A 135 18.77 25.61 -19.03
CA ASP A 135 18.55 26.79 -19.86
C ASP A 135 19.18 28.05 -19.23
N ALA A 136 19.07 28.21 -17.91
CA ALA A 136 19.77 29.28 -17.20
C ALA A 136 21.32 29.16 -17.31
N LEU A 137 21.85 27.94 -17.31
CA LEU A 137 23.28 27.68 -17.52
C LEU A 137 23.73 27.98 -18.98
N LYS A 138 22.88 27.76 -19.97
CA LYS A 138 23.17 28.12 -21.37
C LYS A 138 23.20 29.63 -21.56
N GLU A 139 22.36 30.38 -20.86
CA GLU A 139 22.30 31.84 -20.93
C GLU A 139 23.42 32.54 -20.12
N ALA A 140 23.87 31.92 -19.02
CA ALA A 140 24.91 32.46 -18.13
C ALA A 140 26.26 32.74 -18.82
N PRO A 141 26.78 31.93 -19.78
CA PRO A 141 28.07 32.17 -20.41
C PRO A 141 28.12 33.47 -21.25
N GLN A 142 27.01 33.89 -21.84
CA GLN A 142 26.99 35.09 -22.68
C GLN A 142 27.05 36.39 -21.85
N SER A 143 26.62 36.38 -20.62
CA SER A 143 26.71 37.55 -19.74
C SER A 143 28.03 37.66 -19.00
N CYS A 144 28.66 36.53 -18.63
CA CYS A 144 29.96 36.52 -17.97
C CYS A 144 31.14 36.97 -18.84
N PHE A 145 31.09 36.67 -20.16
CA PHE A 145 32.15 37.10 -21.08
C PHE A 145 32.03 38.58 -21.48
N LYS A 146 30.92 39.26 -21.21
CA LYS A 146 30.74 40.70 -21.48
C LYS A 146 31.25 41.63 -20.36
N THR A 147 31.73 41.08 -19.25
CA THR A 147 32.26 41.89 -18.14
C THR A 147 33.75 42.23 -18.42
N PRO A 148 34.11 43.53 -18.68
CA PRO A 148 35.47 43.90 -19.09
C PRO A 148 36.56 43.67 -18.04
N ARG A 149 36.22 43.17 -16.88
CA ARG A 149 37.16 42.82 -15.81
C ARG A 149 37.97 41.56 -16.11
N PHE A 150 37.45 40.59 -16.84
CA PHE A 150 38.18 39.35 -17.15
C PHE A 150 39.21 39.52 -18.23
N ALA A 151 39.02 40.46 -19.18
CA ALA A 151 39.99 40.76 -20.21
C ALA A 151 41.27 41.38 -19.66
N ARG A 152 41.22 42.05 -18.48
CA ARG A 152 42.40 42.64 -17.83
C ARG A 152 43.24 41.61 -17.07
N LEU A 153 42.69 40.53 -16.59
CA LEU A 153 43.44 39.48 -15.88
C LEU A 153 44.22 38.58 -16.83
N LEU A 154 43.79 38.41 -18.04
CA LEU A 154 44.51 37.63 -19.07
C LEU A 154 45.63 38.40 -19.76
N SER A 155 45.66 39.72 -19.63
CA SER A 155 46.73 40.56 -20.20
C SER A 155 47.95 40.78 -19.27
N MET A 156 47.88 40.34 -18.01
CA MET A 156 49.01 40.30 -17.13
C MET A 156 49.88 39.05 -17.38
N ARG A 157 50.65 39.07 -18.48
CA ARG A 157 51.77 38.11 -18.63
C ARG A 157 52.81 38.42 -17.56
N PRO A 158 53.22 37.46 -16.72
CA PRO A 158 54.36 37.64 -15.87
C PRO A 158 55.59 37.82 -16.74
N ARG A 159 56.24 38.98 -16.65
CA ARG A 159 57.57 39.17 -17.18
C ARG A 159 58.55 38.32 -16.37
N ILE A 160 58.84 37.13 -16.86
CA ILE A 160 59.97 36.33 -16.34
C ILE A 160 61.24 37.08 -16.70
N ALA A 161 61.82 37.72 -15.71
CA ALA A 161 63.17 38.30 -15.80
C ALA A 161 64.15 37.15 -16.00
N ALA A 162 64.74 37.09 -17.19
CA ALA A 162 65.86 36.20 -17.48
C ALA A 162 67.12 36.69 -16.70
N THR A 163 67.35 36.08 -15.56
CA THR A 163 68.63 36.27 -14.81
C THR A 163 69.66 35.41 -15.52
N ARG A 164 70.54 36.10 -16.26
CA ARG A 164 71.66 35.56 -16.96
C ARG A 164 72.78 35.32 -15.90
N GLN A 165 72.98 34.07 -15.50
CA GLN A 165 74.20 33.67 -14.77
C GLN A 165 75.40 33.66 -15.74
N LYS A 166 76.28 34.57 -15.56
CA LYS A 166 77.68 34.53 -16.08
C LYS A 166 78.48 33.67 -15.14
N GLY A 167 79.30 32.82 -15.76
CA GLY A 167 80.17 31.85 -15.15
C GLY A 167 81.29 32.33 -14.34
N VAL A 168 81.95 31.43 -13.68
CA VAL A 168 83.38 31.07 -13.69
C VAL A 168 83.47 29.59 -13.32
#